data_3e2ca55306bd07ea5500f83dfe134a7f
#
_entry.id   3e2ca55306bd07ea5500f83dfe134a7f
#
_cell.length_a   1.000
_cell.length_b   1.000
_cell.length_c   1.000
_cell.angle_alpha   90.00
_cell.angle_beta   90.00
_cell.angle_gamma   90.00
#
_symmetry.space_group_name_H-M   'P 1'
#
loop_
_entity.id
_entity.type
_entity.pdbx_description
1 polymer ?
#
loop_
_entity_poly.entity_id
_entity_poly.type
_entity_poly.pdbx_seq_one_letter_code
_entity_poly.pdbx_strand_id
1 'polypeptide(L)'
;MYLFSLTGVKRGLITSRPSKRCKTPYVADVILDGEEKEVEELCHSPSLGCCGLVEKGKQVILSELSSDKTKCSHRVELAILREDKNPEREIIIGINPKLGETIAELCLQKNCILGLTNIQSYRRETKLLNSSLW
;
A
#
# COMPACT_ATOMS: atom_id res chain seq x y z
N MET A 1 -1.23 -18.16 13.10
CA MET A 1 -0.57 -17.06 13.83
C MET A 1 -0.79 -15.76 13.07
N TYR A 2 -1.32 -14.75 13.74
CA TYR A 2 -1.46 -13.42 13.16
C TYR A 2 -0.19 -12.61 13.44
N LEU A 3 0.46 -12.10 12.38
CA LEU A 3 1.61 -11.22 12.48
C LEU A 3 1.20 -9.75 12.51
N PHE A 4 0.24 -9.41 11.67
CA PHE A 4 -0.18 -8.04 11.44
C PHE A 4 -1.61 -8.04 10.87
N SER A 5 -2.37 -6.99 11.16
CA SER A 5 -3.68 -6.76 10.54
C SER A 5 -3.82 -5.28 10.15
N LEU A 6 -4.38 -5.05 8.99
CA LEU A 6 -4.85 -3.72 8.58
C LEU A 6 -6.28 -3.54 9.07
N THR A 7 -6.52 -2.48 9.85
CA THR A 7 -7.86 -2.13 10.33
C THR A 7 -8.44 -0.98 9.53
N GLY A 8 -9.77 -0.88 9.48
CA GLY A 8 -10.46 0.22 8.79
C GLY A 8 -10.18 0.27 7.29
N VAL A 9 -9.97 -0.87 6.65
CA VAL A 9 -9.72 -0.93 5.22
C VAL A 9 -10.99 -0.75 4.40
N LYS A 10 -10.87 -0.01 3.30
CA LYS A 10 -11.93 0.17 2.30
C LYS A 10 -11.42 -0.24 0.93
N ARG A 11 -12.33 -0.67 0.07
CA ARG A 11 -12.05 -0.83 -1.36
C ARG A 11 -12.30 0.48 -2.08
N GLY A 12 -11.66 0.68 -3.21
CA GLY A 12 -11.91 1.84 -4.05
C GLY A 12 -11.45 1.62 -5.49
N LEU A 13 -11.98 2.45 -6.37
CA LEU A 13 -11.67 2.49 -7.79
C LEU A 13 -10.84 3.74 -8.10
N ILE A 14 -9.66 3.57 -8.71
CA ILE A 14 -8.82 4.69 -9.13
C ILE A 14 -9.43 5.35 -10.37
N THR A 15 -9.72 6.63 -10.28
CA THR A 15 -10.25 7.43 -11.39
C THR A 15 -9.16 8.22 -12.11
N SER A 16 -8.09 8.61 -11.41
CA SER A 16 -6.92 9.27 -11.98
C SER A 16 -5.66 9.07 -11.15
N ARG A 17 -4.55 8.80 -11.84
CA ARG A 17 -3.19 8.88 -11.27
C ARG A 17 -2.21 9.31 -12.38
N PRO A 18 -1.45 10.38 -12.20
CA PRO A 18 -1.45 11.34 -11.08
C PRO A 18 -2.82 11.96 -10.81
N SER A 19 -3.05 12.40 -9.55
CA SER A 19 -4.27 13.12 -9.20
C SER A 19 -4.43 14.37 -10.06
N LYS A 20 -5.63 14.63 -10.53
CA LYS A 20 -5.98 15.85 -11.27
C LYS A 20 -5.78 17.12 -10.44
N ARG A 21 -5.95 17.00 -9.12
CA ARG A 21 -5.84 18.12 -8.17
C ARG A 21 -4.41 18.40 -7.73
N CYS A 22 -3.60 17.36 -7.51
CA CYS A 22 -2.23 17.48 -6.97
C CYS A 22 -1.13 17.30 -8.02
N LYS A 23 -1.44 16.71 -9.18
CA LYS A 23 -0.51 16.46 -10.31
C LYS A 23 0.79 15.74 -9.93
N THR A 24 0.78 14.95 -8.86
CA THR A 24 1.90 14.14 -8.41
C THR A 24 1.57 12.66 -8.49
N PRO A 25 2.49 11.79 -8.92
CA PRO A 25 2.24 10.35 -9.02
C PRO A 25 2.10 9.66 -7.65
N TYR A 26 2.44 10.37 -6.57
CA TYR A 26 2.22 9.90 -5.20
C TYR A 26 0.80 10.11 -4.68
N VAL A 27 -0.08 10.71 -5.48
CA VAL A 27 -1.49 10.91 -5.13
C VAL A 27 -2.37 10.45 -6.27
N ALA A 28 -3.37 9.66 -5.92
CA ALA A 28 -4.43 9.20 -6.81
C ALA A 28 -5.79 9.78 -6.39
N ASP A 29 -6.67 9.99 -7.35
CA ASP A 29 -8.08 10.24 -7.12
C ASP A 29 -8.80 8.89 -7.11
N VAL A 30 -9.57 8.60 -6.06
CA VAL A 30 -10.20 7.30 -5.83
C VAL A 30 -11.65 7.50 -5.40
N ILE A 31 -12.56 6.71 -5.96
CA ILE A 31 -13.94 6.59 -5.47
C ILE A 31 -13.97 5.38 -4.54
N LEU A 32 -14.41 5.60 -3.29
CA LEU A 32 -14.51 4.55 -2.28
C LEU A 32 -15.80 3.76 -2.45
N ASP A 33 -15.71 2.44 -2.30
CA ASP A 33 -16.87 1.56 -2.36
C ASP A 33 -17.78 1.76 -1.13
N GLY A 34 -19.09 1.74 -1.36
CA GLY A 34 -20.09 1.79 -0.29
C GLY A 34 -20.44 3.20 0.23
N GLU A 35 -19.96 4.25 -0.39
CA GLU A 35 -20.38 5.61 -0.08
C GLU A 35 -21.59 6.01 -0.94
N GLU A 36 -22.59 6.66 -0.31
CA GLU A 36 -23.83 7.07 -1.00
C GLU A 36 -23.60 8.08 -2.13
N LYS A 37 -22.50 8.80 -2.09
CA LYS A 37 -22.06 9.74 -3.12
C LYS A 37 -20.72 9.29 -3.69
N GLU A 38 -20.64 9.19 -5.00
CA GLU A 38 -19.38 8.99 -5.73
C GLU A 38 -18.48 10.25 -5.64
N VAL A 39 -17.90 10.47 -4.45
CA VAL A 39 -16.96 11.56 -4.23
C VAL A 39 -15.55 11.04 -4.43
N GLU A 40 -14.79 11.74 -5.28
CA GLU A 40 -13.36 11.44 -5.45
C GLU A 40 -12.57 11.90 -4.25
N GLU A 41 -11.96 10.94 -3.53
CA GLU A 41 -11.04 11.17 -2.43
C GLU A 41 -9.59 11.23 -2.91
N LEU A 42 -8.80 12.09 -2.26
CA LEU A 42 -7.34 12.11 -2.45
C LEU A 42 -6.71 11.00 -1.64
N CYS A 43 -6.02 10.09 -2.33
CA CYS A 43 -5.39 8.93 -1.71
C CYS A 43 -3.89 8.92 -1.98
N HIS A 44 -3.09 8.75 -0.92
CA HIS A 44 -1.64 8.63 -1.05
C HIS A 44 -1.26 7.26 -1.64
N SER A 45 -0.45 7.27 -2.69
CA SER A 45 0.14 6.07 -3.29
C SER A 45 1.63 6.02 -2.95
N PRO A 46 2.07 5.12 -2.07
CA PRO A 46 3.43 5.15 -1.51
C PRO A 46 4.52 4.67 -2.47
N SER A 47 4.14 4.08 -3.60
CA SER A 47 5.08 3.57 -4.60
C SER A 47 4.80 4.14 -5.98
N LEU A 48 5.85 4.42 -6.75
CA LEU A 48 5.73 4.98 -8.11
C LEU A 48 5.40 3.91 -9.16
N GLY A 49 6.14 2.83 -9.18
CA GLY A 49 6.15 1.89 -10.30
C GLY A 49 4.92 0.98 -10.37
N CYS A 50 4.51 0.38 -9.31
CA CYS A 50 3.35 -0.52 -9.10
C CYS A 50 2.94 -1.40 -10.29
N CYS A 51 3.77 -1.56 -11.33
CA CYS A 51 3.54 -2.39 -12.55
C CYS A 51 2.15 -2.21 -13.18
N GLY A 52 1.63 -0.98 -13.24
CA GLY A 52 0.30 -0.69 -13.77
C GLY A 52 -0.88 -1.10 -12.86
N LEU A 53 -0.60 -1.58 -11.66
CA LEU A 53 -1.64 -2.06 -10.71
C LEU A 53 -2.39 -0.92 -10.01
N VAL A 54 -1.83 0.30 -10.02
CA VAL A 54 -2.38 1.48 -9.35
C VAL A 54 -2.61 2.59 -10.38
N GLU A 55 -3.34 2.28 -11.43
CA GLU A 55 -3.67 3.21 -12.51
C GLU A 55 -5.19 3.35 -12.66
N LYS A 56 -5.60 4.31 -13.47
CA LYS A 56 -7.03 4.55 -13.77
C LYS A 56 -7.74 3.25 -14.15
N GLY A 57 -8.88 3.00 -13.53
CA GLY A 57 -9.71 1.81 -13.73
C GLY A 57 -9.31 0.59 -12.91
N LYS A 58 -8.27 0.68 -12.09
CA LYS A 58 -7.84 -0.41 -11.20
C LYS A 58 -8.48 -0.29 -9.82
N GLN A 59 -8.77 -1.44 -9.21
CA GLN A 59 -9.28 -1.52 -7.85
C GLN A 59 -8.14 -1.67 -6.84
N VAL A 60 -8.30 -1.02 -5.70
CA VAL A 60 -7.32 -1.00 -4.61
C VAL A 60 -7.97 -1.18 -3.26
N ILE A 61 -7.17 -1.54 -2.27
CA ILE A 61 -7.55 -1.56 -0.87
C ILE A 61 -6.75 -0.46 -0.16
N LEU A 62 -7.47 0.37 0.58
CA LEU A 62 -6.95 1.57 1.22
C LEU A 62 -7.14 1.50 2.73
N SER A 63 -6.23 2.13 3.46
CA SER A 63 -6.38 2.44 4.89
C SER A 63 -6.68 3.91 5.09
N GLU A 64 -7.47 4.25 6.09
CA GLU A 64 -7.75 5.62 6.48
C GLU A 64 -6.52 6.26 7.12
N LEU A 65 -6.25 7.52 6.79
CA LEU A 65 -5.19 8.32 7.39
C LEU A 65 -5.78 9.22 8.46
N SER A 66 -5.34 9.04 9.70
CA SER A 66 -5.83 9.80 10.87
C SER A 66 -5.11 11.13 11.10
N SER A 67 -4.25 11.57 10.16
CA SER A 67 -3.42 12.76 10.36
C SER A 67 -4.00 14.00 9.68
N ASP A 68 -4.26 15.05 10.44
CA ASP A 68 -4.65 16.39 9.95
C ASP A 68 -3.54 17.07 9.13
N LYS A 69 -2.35 16.50 9.08
CA LYS A 69 -1.17 17.05 8.37
C LYS A 69 -1.13 16.70 6.88
N THR A 70 -1.98 15.79 6.42
CA THR A 70 -2.03 15.37 5.02
C THR A 70 -3.34 15.77 4.37
N LYS A 71 -3.28 16.14 3.08
CA LYS A 71 -4.48 16.38 2.27
C LYS A 71 -5.15 15.09 1.80
N CYS A 72 -4.48 13.94 1.96
CA CYS A 72 -4.99 12.64 1.60
C CYS A 72 -5.81 12.06 2.75
N SER A 73 -7.03 11.60 2.46
CA SER A 73 -7.90 10.92 3.43
C SER A 73 -7.49 9.47 3.66
N HIS A 74 -6.93 8.84 2.64
CA HIS A 74 -6.57 7.42 2.66
C HIS A 74 -5.19 7.18 2.02
N ARG A 75 -4.65 5.99 2.28
CA ARG A 75 -3.42 5.48 1.66
C ARG A 75 -3.70 4.14 0.99
N VAL A 76 -3.20 3.99 -0.22
CA VAL A 76 -3.27 2.72 -0.96
C VAL A 76 -2.29 1.74 -0.35
N GLU A 77 -2.80 0.60 0.13
CA GLU A 77 -2.01 -0.45 0.77
C GLU A 77 -1.80 -1.65 -0.17
N LEU A 78 -2.87 -2.05 -0.86
CA LEU A 78 -2.88 -3.24 -1.69
C LEU A 78 -3.57 -2.94 -3.02
N ALA A 79 -3.16 -3.60 -4.08
CA ALA A 79 -3.86 -3.60 -5.36
C ALA A 79 -4.63 -4.90 -5.56
N ILE A 80 -5.72 -4.83 -6.32
CA ILE A 80 -6.54 -5.99 -6.69
C ILE A 80 -6.34 -6.25 -8.18
N LEU A 81 -5.76 -7.39 -8.50
CA LEU A 81 -5.62 -7.88 -9.87
C LEU A 81 -6.70 -8.93 -10.12
N ARG A 82 -7.39 -8.82 -11.26
CA ARG A 82 -8.30 -9.84 -11.77
C ARG A 82 -7.73 -10.42 -13.04
N GLU A 83 -7.75 -11.74 -13.17
CA GLU A 83 -7.28 -12.43 -14.36
C GLU A 83 -8.36 -12.35 -15.46
N ASP A 84 -7.95 -12.05 -16.71
CA ASP A 84 -8.88 -11.97 -17.85
C ASP A 84 -9.65 -13.30 -18.08
N LYS A 85 -8.98 -14.44 -17.81
CA LYS A 85 -9.57 -15.77 -17.95
C LYS A 85 -10.48 -16.20 -16.80
N ASN A 86 -10.33 -15.59 -15.64
CA ASN A 86 -11.14 -15.87 -14.46
C ASN A 86 -11.36 -14.58 -13.65
N PRO A 87 -12.30 -13.70 -14.09
CA PRO A 87 -12.53 -12.41 -13.44
C PRO A 87 -13.08 -12.51 -12.01
N GLU A 88 -13.62 -13.66 -11.64
CA GLU A 88 -14.09 -13.94 -10.28
C GLU A 88 -12.93 -14.10 -9.29
N ARG A 89 -11.74 -14.45 -9.79
CA ARG A 89 -10.55 -14.64 -8.97
C ARG A 89 -9.83 -13.31 -8.75
N GLU A 90 -9.84 -12.85 -7.52
CA GLU A 90 -9.06 -11.69 -7.10
C GLU A 90 -7.70 -12.13 -6.56
N ILE A 91 -6.64 -11.50 -7.05
CA ILE A 91 -5.28 -11.63 -6.53
C ILE A 91 -4.95 -10.32 -5.81
N ILE A 92 -4.67 -10.41 -4.52
CA ILE A 92 -4.32 -9.25 -3.69
C ILE A 92 -2.81 -9.10 -3.67
N ILE A 93 -2.33 -7.92 -4.06
CA ILE A 93 -0.90 -7.63 -4.23
C ILE A 93 -0.51 -6.46 -3.32
N GLY A 94 0.49 -6.67 -2.47
CA GLY A 94 1.07 -5.61 -1.64
C GLY A 94 1.81 -4.58 -2.51
N ILE A 95 1.49 -3.30 -2.31
CA ILE A 95 2.11 -2.20 -3.07
C ILE A 95 2.72 -1.13 -2.18
N ASN A 96 2.56 -1.23 -0.87
CA ASN A 96 3.16 -0.33 0.10
C ASN A 96 4.49 -0.90 0.63
N PRO A 97 5.67 -0.36 0.22
CA PRO A 97 6.96 -0.86 0.66
C PRO A 97 7.16 -0.80 2.17
N LYS A 98 6.64 0.25 2.82
CA LYS A 98 6.75 0.39 4.28
C LYS A 98 5.95 -0.66 5.05
N LEU A 99 4.86 -1.15 4.47
CA LEU A 99 4.14 -2.29 5.03
C LEU A 99 4.98 -3.57 4.96
N GLY A 100 5.68 -3.78 3.84
CA GLY A 100 6.62 -4.89 3.69
C GLY A 100 7.74 -4.87 4.73
N GLU A 101 8.35 -3.71 4.97
CA GLU A 101 9.36 -3.53 6.03
C GLU A 101 8.81 -3.86 7.42
N THR A 102 7.60 -3.39 7.73
CA THR A 102 6.94 -3.66 9.00
C THR A 102 6.66 -5.15 9.21
N ILE A 103 6.19 -5.83 8.16
CA ILE A 103 5.95 -7.28 8.21
C ILE A 103 7.28 -8.03 8.41
N ALA A 104 8.33 -7.68 7.68
CA ALA A 104 9.65 -8.27 7.81
C ALA A 104 10.20 -8.13 9.25
N GLU A 105 10.09 -6.93 9.83
CA GLU A 105 10.50 -6.67 11.22
C GLU A 105 9.73 -7.54 12.22
N LEU A 106 8.41 -7.63 12.08
CA LEU A 106 7.59 -8.49 12.93
C LEU A 106 7.95 -9.97 12.78
N CYS A 107 8.26 -10.41 11.57
CA CYS A 107 8.73 -11.77 11.31
C CYS A 107 10.08 -12.06 12.00
N LEU A 108 11.00 -11.10 11.99
CA LEU A 108 12.28 -11.23 12.71
C LEU A 108 12.06 -11.31 14.22
N GLN A 109 11.24 -10.41 14.78
CA GLN A 109 10.91 -10.40 16.22
C GLN A 109 10.25 -11.70 16.71
N LYS A 110 9.44 -12.32 15.86
CA LYS A 110 8.72 -13.57 16.18
C LYS A 110 9.46 -14.83 15.72
N ASN A 111 10.68 -14.72 15.23
CA ASN A 111 11.48 -15.84 14.71
C ASN A 111 10.77 -16.67 13.63
N CYS A 112 9.99 -16.00 12.75
CA CYS A 112 9.18 -16.68 11.73
C CYS A 112 9.93 -16.89 10.40
N ILE A 113 11.15 -16.36 10.25
CA ILE A 113 11.94 -16.49 9.02
C ILE A 113 12.92 -17.65 9.18
N LEU A 114 12.78 -18.67 8.34
CA LEU A 114 13.67 -19.82 8.33
C LEU A 114 15.12 -19.37 8.07
N GLY A 115 16.05 -19.80 8.92
CA GLY A 115 17.46 -19.43 8.85
C GLY A 115 17.82 -18.08 9.47
N LEU A 116 16.82 -17.28 9.91
CA LEU A 116 17.02 -16.00 10.59
C LEU A 116 16.34 -16.03 11.97
N THR A 117 16.78 -16.94 12.83
CA THR A 117 16.25 -17.09 14.19
C THR A 117 17.22 -16.53 15.23
N ASN A 118 16.68 -16.11 16.37
CA ASN A 118 17.45 -15.58 17.51
C ASN A 118 18.34 -14.38 17.15
N ILE A 119 17.85 -13.50 16.30
CA ILE A 119 18.57 -12.29 15.92
C ILE A 119 18.65 -11.35 17.10
N GLN A 120 19.88 -10.96 17.48
CA GLN A 120 20.11 -10.07 18.63
C GLN A 120 19.83 -8.61 18.32
N SER A 121 20.08 -8.18 17.09
CA SER A 121 19.83 -6.82 16.66
C SER A 121 19.59 -6.72 15.15
N TYR A 122 18.79 -5.75 14.74
CA TYR A 122 18.60 -5.38 13.34
C TYR A 122 18.42 -3.87 13.22
N ARG A 123 18.63 -3.33 12.03
CA ARG A 123 18.48 -1.90 11.77
C ARG A 123 17.83 -1.70 10.41
N ARG A 124 16.84 -0.82 10.36
CA ARG A 124 16.24 -0.36 9.10
C ARG A 124 17.11 0.70 8.44
N GLU A 125 17.06 0.79 7.12
CA GLU A 125 17.61 1.89 6.31
C GLU A 125 19.05 2.26 6.71
N THR A 126 19.95 1.28 6.65
CA THR A 126 21.34 1.45 7.05
C THR A 126 22.20 1.91 5.88
N LYS A 127 23.07 2.90 6.11
CA LYS A 127 24.15 3.23 5.17
C LYS A 127 25.16 2.08 5.12
N LEU A 128 25.45 1.59 3.93
CA LEU A 128 26.48 0.60 3.67
C LEU A 128 27.65 1.28 2.93
N LEU A 129 28.87 1.15 3.45
CA LEU A 129 30.09 1.67 2.84
C LEU A 129 30.00 3.16 2.43
N ASN A 130 29.48 4.02 3.30
CA ASN A 130 29.24 5.46 3.04
C ASN A 130 28.27 5.77 1.90
N SER A 131 27.58 4.77 1.36
CA SER A 131 26.49 4.95 0.40
C SER A 131 25.13 4.77 1.07
N SER A 132 24.15 5.53 0.65
CA SER A 132 22.75 5.26 1.00
C SER A 132 22.18 4.34 -0.08
N LEU A 133 21.85 3.11 0.29
CA LEU A 133 21.00 2.24 -0.53
C LEU A 133 19.54 2.63 -0.29
N TRP A 134 18.89 3.05 -1.34
CA TRP A 134 17.46 3.39 -1.38
C TRP A 134 16.67 2.25 -1.97
#